data_11b4975eb54f6d8881d9715f5d5cd0d4
#
_entry.id   11b4975eb54f6d8881d9715f5d5cd0d4
#
_cell.length_a   1.000
_cell.length_b   1.000
_cell.length_c   1.000
_cell.angle_alpha   90.00
_cell.angle_beta   90.00
_cell.angle_gamma   90.00
#
_symmetry.space_group_name_H-M   'P 1'
#
loop_
_entity.id
_entity.type
_entity.pdbx_description
1 polymer ?
#
loop_
_entity_poly.entity_id
_entity_poly.type
_entity_poly.pdbx_seq_one_letter_code
_entity_poly.pdbx_strand_id
1 'polypeptide(L)'
;AMEMKPLNWKPEPGIGYTVTRRSDGGMHYTFTDASPATLAHWREFAFQHLYDSDRLTRNLYDLRQLSALSETAIMIALEANSDPAARNIRVAVVVGNEKTRAAIQQIADLTAPGGVEMGIFMDMESAETWLDRPLTILT
;
A
#
# COMPACT_ATOMS: atom_id res chain seq x y z
N ALA A 1 17.62 -19.96 2.32
CA ALA A 1 16.64 -18.96 2.78
C ALA A 1 17.03 -17.60 2.24
N MET A 2 16.06 -16.87 1.75
CA MET A 2 16.31 -15.52 1.25
C MET A 2 16.29 -14.54 2.42
N GLU A 3 17.34 -13.73 2.48
CA GLU A 3 17.38 -12.66 3.47
C GLU A 3 16.45 -11.54 3.05
N MET A 4 15.71 -10.99 4.01
CA MET A 4 14.92 -9.81 3.76
C MET A 4 15.82 -8.59 3.75
N LYS A 5 15.56 -7.66 2.83
CA LYS A 5 16.26 -6.38 2.83
C LYS A 5 15.88 -5.61 4.10
N PRO A 6 16.82 -4.86 4.68
CA PRO A 6 16.51 -4.04 5.86
C PRO A 6 15.37 -3.06 5.60
N LEU A 7 14.53 -2.85 6.63
CA LEU A 7 13.49 -1.84 6.57
C LEU A 7 14.11 -0.48 6.92
N ASN A 8 14.16 0.43 5.95
CA ASN A 8 14.79 1.74 6.11
C ASN A 8 13.82 2.83 6.56
N TRP A 9 12.69 2.45 7.15
CA TRP A 9 11.72 3.40 7.64
C TRP A 9 11.94 3.67 9.12
N LYS A 10 11.86 4.96 9.52
CA LYS A 10 11.97 5.38 10.91
C LYS A 10 10.87 6.37 11.25
N PRO A 11 10.31 6.31 12.47
CA PRO A 11 9.33 7.29 12.90
C PRO A 11 9.96 8.69 12.93
N GLU A 12 9.22 9.69 12.46
CA GLU A 12 9.64 11.08 12.50
C GLU A 12 8.52 11.95 13.04
N PRO A 13 8.83 13.04 13.78
CA PRO A 13 7.81 13.97 14.25
C PRO A 13 7.02 14.57 13.08
N GLY A 14 5.70 14.64 13.22
CA GLY A 14 4.83 15.21 12.20
C GLY A 14 4.47 14.27 11.06
N ILE A 15 4.96 13.03 11.11
CA ILE A 15 4.63 12.00 10.09
C ILE A 15 3.63 11.03 10.69
N GLY A 16 2.43 10.99 10.11
CA GLY A 16 1.30 10.24 10.63
C GLY A 16 1.11 8.86 9.98
N TYR A 17 2.19 8.11 9.78
CA TYR A 17 2.06 6.72 9.38
C TYR A 17 3.23 5.89 9.92
N THR A 18 3.04 4.59 10.01
CA THR A 18 4.07 3.66 10.42
C THR A 18 4.18 2.52 9.41
N VAL A 19 5.36 1.93 9.34
CA VAL A 19 5.62 0.78 8.45
C VAL A 19 6.28 -0.32 9.27
N THR A 20 5.73 -1.53 9.16
CA THR A 20 6.35 -2.72 9.74
C THR A 20 6.51 -3.78 8.66
N ARG A 21 7.48 -4.68 8.84
CA ARG A 21 7.71 -5.77 7.91
C ARG A 21 6.77 -6.93 8.22
N ARG A 22 6.05 -7.41 7.20
CA ARG A 22 5.25 -8.62 7.33
C ARG A 22 6.16 -9.86 7.37
N SER A 23 5.64 -10.95 7.92
CA SER A 23 6.40 -12.22 7.98
C SER A 23 6.77 -12.74 6.60
N ASP A 24 6.00 -12.39 5.58
CA ASP A 24 6.28 -12.79 4.19
C ASP A 24 7.27 -11.84 3.47
N GLY A 25 7.78 -10.83 4.16
CA GLY A 25 8.70 -9.85 3.58
C GLY A 25 8.03 -8.62 3.00
N GLY A 26 6.70 -8.60 2.94
CA GLY A 26 5.96 -7.42 2.49
C GLY A 26 5.88 -6.35 3.56
N MET A 27 5.17 -5.27 3.25
CA MET A 27 5.04 -4.12 4.13
C MET A 27 3.64 -3.97 4.68
N HIS A 28 3.55 -3.53 5.94
CA HIS A 28 2.30 -3.18 6.59
C HIS A 28 2.35 -1.70 6.95
N TYR A 29 1.53 -0.90 6.27
CA TYR A 29 1.41 0.54 6.48
C TYR A 29 0.18 0.83 7.33
N THR A 30 0.33 1.68 8.35
CA THR A 30 -0.79 2.15 9.16
C THR A 30 -0.78 3.67 9.16
N PHE A 31 -1.84 4.28 8.66
CA PHE A 31 -1.97 5.74 8.57
C PHE A 31 -2.87 6.27 9.68
N THR A 32 -2.40 7.29 10.39
CA THR A 32 -3.18 8.02 11.38
C THR A 32 -3.60 9.39 10.88
N ASP A 33 -2.90 9.94 9.89
CA ASP A 33 -3.31 11.15 9.20
C ASP A 33 -2.81 11.12 7.76
N ALA A 34 -3.25 12.09 6.96
CA ALA A 34 -2.85 12.25 5.58
C ALA A 34 -2.45 13.71 5.32
N SER A 35 -1.71 14.30 6.25
CA SER A 35 -1.17 15.65 6.10
C SER A 35 -0.20 15.74 4.93
N PRO A 36 0.06 16.93 4.39
CA PRO A 36 1.04 17.09 3.29
C PRO A 36 2.41 16.53 3.63
N ALA A 37 2.89 16.70 4.87
CA ALA A 37 4.18 16.16 5.29
C ALA A 37 4.16 14.62 5.30
N THR A 38 3.09 14.02 5.81
CA THR A 38 2.91 12.57 5.82
C THR A 38 2.89 12.01 4.39
N LEU A 39 2.15 12.63 3.50
CA LEU A 39 2.04 12.18 2.11
C LEU A 39 3.36 12.32 1.35
N ALA A 40 4.09 13.40 1.55
CA ALA A 40 5.39 13.59 0.92
C ALA A 40 6.40 12.53 1.37
N HIS A 41 6.43 12.24 2.65
CA HIS A 41 7.31 11.22 3.21
C HIS A 41 6.94 9.83 2.69
N TRP A 42 5.64 9.50 2.68
CA TRP A 42 5.16 8.23 2.16
C TRP A 42 5.49 8.05 0.69
N ARG A 43 5.28 9.08 -0.13
CA ARG A 43 5.59 9.02 -1.56
C ARG A 43 7.05 8.63 -1.78
N GLU A 44 7.96 9.31 -1.11
CA GLU A 44 9.38 9.05 -1.24
C GLU A 44 9.74 7.63 -0.80
N PHE A 45 9.25 7.22 0.36
CA PHE A 45 9.50 5.88 0.88
C PHE A 45 8.91 4.79 -0.02
N ALA A 46 7.67 4.97 -0.45
CA ALA A 46 6.98 3.96 -1.26
C ALA A 46 7.66 3.77 -2.62
N PHE A 47 8.06 4.86 -3.27
CA PHE A 47 8.76 4.76 -4.55
C PHE A 47 10.15 4.15 -4.41
N GLN A 48 10.89 4.53 -3.40
CA GLN A 48 12.20 3.95 -3.14
C GLN A 48 12.10 2.44 -2.92
N HIS A 49 11.14 2.03 -2.09
CA HIS A 49 10.91 0.62 -1.82
C HIS A 49 10.46 -0.13 -3.07
N LEU A 50 9.60 0.48 -3.88
CA LEU A 50 9.12 -0.09 -5.13
C LEU A 50 10.27 -0.38 -6.09
N TYR A 51 11.18 0.57 -6.27
CA TYR A 51 12.32 0.42 -7.18
C TYR A 51 13.38 -0.55 -6.65
N ASP A 52 13.49 -0.69 -5.34
CA ASP A 52 14.43 -1.63 -4.72
C ASP A 52 13.91 -3.05 -4.68
N SER A 53 12.64 -3.27 -4.99
CA SER A 53 12.03 -4.60 -4.94
C SER A 53 12.31 -5.34 -6.24
N ASP A 54 12.84 -6.55 -6.11
CA ASP A 54 13.17 -7.41 -7.26
C ASP A 54 12.29 -8.66 -7.32
N ARG A 55 11.20 -8.69 -6.56
CA ARG A 55 10.32 -9.86 -6.45
C ARG A 55 8.89 -9.43 -6.18
N LEU A 56 7.97 -10.40 -6.27
CA LEU A 56 6.57 -10.21 -5.93
C LEU A 56 6.46 -9.84 -4.45
N THR A 57 5.64 -8.84 -4.15
CA THR A 57 5.45 -8.40 -2.77
C THR A 57 3.97 -8.30 -2.42
N ARG A 58 3.70 -8.43 -1.12
CA ARG A 58 2.38 -8.22 -0.53
C ARG A 58 2.46 -6.99 0.34
N ASN A 59 1.58 -6.04 0.09
CA ASN A 59 1.50 -4.80 0.88
C ASN A 59 0.13 -4.67 1.50
N LEU A 60 0.11 -4.32 2.78
CA LEU A 60 -1.12 -4.12 3.54
C LEU A 60 -1.18 -2.66 4.00
N TYR A 61 -2.28 -1.99 3.67
CA TYR A 61 -2.51 -0.60 4.06
C TYR A 61 -3.70 -0.55 5.01
N ASP A 62 -3.47 -0.09 6.23
CA ASP A 62 -4.53 0.14 7.21
C ASP A 62 -4.89 1.62 7.19
N LEU A 63 -6.02 1.94 6.58
CA LEU A 63 -6.53 3.30 6.45
C LEU A 63 -7.77 3.55 7.31
N ARG A 64 -8.03 2.69 8.29
CA ARG A 64 -9.26 2.80 9.10
C ARG A 64 -9.35 4.08 9.90
N GLN A 65 -8.24 4.72 10.20
CA GLN A 65 -8.22 5.97 10.96
C GLN A 65 -8.39 7.22 10.09
N LEU A 66 -8.41 7.06 8.76
CA LEU A 66 -8.62 8.18 7.85
C LEU A 66 -10.11 8.34 7.55
N SER A 67 -10.62 9.56 7.68
CA SER A 67 -12.02 9.87 7.37
C SER A 67 -12.26 10.01 5.87
N ALA A 68 -11.23 10.38 5.11
CA ALA A 68 -11.28 10.54 3.67
C ALA A 68 -9.86 10.53 3.11
N LEU A 69 -9.73 10.36 1.79
CA LEU A 69 -8.48 10.56 1.08
C LEU A 69 -8.51 11.90 0.37
N SER A 70 -7.44 12.68 0.54
CA SER A 70 -7.28 13.92 -0.21
C SER A 70 -7.00 13.62 -1.68
N GLU A 71 -7.23 14.60 -2.53
CA GLU A 71 -6.90 14.49 -3.95
C GLU A 71 -5.42 14.18 -4.15
N THR A 72 -4.54 14.81 -3.36
CA THR A 72 -3.09 14.54 -3.40
C THR A 72 -2.78 13.09 -3.07
N ALA A 73 -3.42 12.52 -2.04
CA ALA A 73 -3.21 11.11 -1.68
C ALA A 73 -3.64 10.18 -2.82
N ILE A 74 -4.77 10.46 -3.45
CA ILE A 74 -5.27 9.68 -4.58
C ILE A 74 -4.29 9.75 -5.75
N MET A 75 -3.78 10.93 -6.07
CA MET A 75 -2.82 11.10 -7.17
C MET A 75 -1.52 10.36 -6.94
N ILE A 76 -0.99 10.39 -5.70
CA ILE A 76 0.23 9.65 -5.37
C ILE A 76 -0.01 8.15 -5.50
N ALA A 77 -1.13 7.65 -5.02
CA ALA A 77 -1.47 6.22 -5.12
C ALA A 77 -1.61 5.80 -6.59
N LEU A 78 -2.24 6.61 -7.42
CA LEU A 78 -2.35 6.34 -8.85
C LEU A 78 -0.98 6.30 -9.52
N GLU A 79 -0.12 7.27 -9.21
CA GLU A 79 1.24 7.32 -9.74
C GLU A 79 2.04 6.07 -9.36
N ALA A 80 2.04 5.71 -8.07
CA ALA A 80 2.80 4.58 -7.59
C ALA A 80 2.31 3.25 -8.18
N ASN A 81 1.01 3.07 -8.26
CA ASN A 81 0.42 1.81 -8.74
C ASN A 81 0.35 1.72 -10.27
N SER A 82 0.64 2.81 -10.96
CA SER A 82 0.74 2.83 -12.42
C SER A 82 2.18 2.65 -12.92
N ASP A 83 3.16 2.66 -12.02
CA ASP A 83 4.56 2.46 -12.38
C ASP A 83 4.78 0.99 -12.79
N PRO A 84 5.53 0.73 -13.87
CA PRO A 84 5.83 -0.66 -14.27
C PRO A 84 6.45 -1.51 -13.17
N ALA A 85 7.18 -0.91 -12.22
CA ALA A 85 7.77 -1.64 -11.09
C ALA A 85 6.71 -2.17 -10.12
N ALA A 86 5.47 -1.68 -10.18
CA ALA A 86 4.37 -2.16 -9.34
C ALA A 86 3.71 -3.42 -9.90
N ARG A 87 4.09 -3.85 -11.08
CA ARG A 87 3.52 -5.03 -11.71
C ARG A 87 3.72 -6.27 -10.81
N ASN A 88 2.66 -7.06 -10.67
CA ASN A 88 2.63 -8.27 -9.87
C ASN A 88 2.67 -8.03 -8.34
N ILE A 89 2.44 -6.80 -7.90
CA ILE A 89 2.26 -6.51 -6.49
C ILE A 89 0.81 -6.76 -6.10
N ARG A 90 0.61 -7.38 -4.95
CA ARG A 90 -0.72 -7.54 -4.36
C ARG A 90 -0.86 -6.57 -3.20
N VAL A 91 -1.91 -5.77 -3.22
CA VAL A 91 -2.17 -4.74 -2.20
C VAL A 91 -3.53 -4.98 -1.58
N ALA A 92 -3.56 -5.13 -0.26
CA ALA A 92 -4.79 -5.16 0.52
C ALA A 92 -4.95 -3.83 1.24
N VAL A 93 -6.13 -3.23 1.14
CA VAL A 93 -6.43 -1.95 1.78
C VAL A 93 -7.60 -2.13 2.72
N VAL A 94 -7.41 -1.80 3.99
CA VAL A 94 -8.47 -1.85 5.00
C VAL A 94 -8.98 -0.43 5.24
N VAL A 95 -10.27 -0.21 5.04
CA VAL A 95 -10.89 1.11 5.15
C VAL A 95 -11.91 1.12 6.26
N GLY A 96 -12.19 2.30 6.81
CA GLY A 96 -13.11 2.46 7.94
C GLY A 96 -14.47 3.04 7.56
N ASN A 97 -14.64 3.48 6.30
CA ASN A 97 -15.89 4.10 5.88
C ASN A 97 -16.07 4.00 4.37
N GLU A 98 -17.29 4.28 3.91
CA GLU A 98 -17.66 4.16 2.51
C GLU A 98 -16.96 5.19 1.61
N LYS A 99 -16.72 6.38 2.11
CA LYS A 99 -16.07 7.43 1.33
C LYS A 99 -14.65 7.04 0.95
N THR A 100 -13.90 6.51 1.90
CA THR A 100 -12.54 6.02 1.65
C THR A 100 -12.58 4.78 0.76
N ARG A 101 -13.54 3.88 0.98
CA ARG A 101 -13.71 2.69 0.16
C ARG A 101 -13.91 3.06 -1.32
N ALA A 102 -14.80 4.03 -1.59
CA ALA A 102 -15.08 4.46 -2.96
C ALA A 102 -13.85 5.05 -3.64
N ALA A 103 -13.04 5.84 -2.90
CA ALA A 103 -11.81 6.42 -3.43
C ALA A 103 -10.79 5.33 -3.78
N ILE A 104 -10.62 4.35 -2.91
CA ILE A 104 -9.69 3.24 -3.18
C ILE A 104 -10.20 2.36 -4.34
N GLN A 105 -11.50 2.15 -4.44
CA GLN A 105 -12.08 1.41 -5.56
C GLN A 105 -11.76 2.07 -6.90
N GLN A 106 -11.82 3.39 -6.95
CA GLN A 106 -11.46 4.14 -8.16
C GLN A 106 -9.99 3.93 -8.51
N ILE A 107 -9.10 3.97 -7.52
CA ILE A 107 -7.67 3.71 -7.72
C ILE A 107 -7.48 2.29 -8.26
N ALA A 108 -8.14 1.30 -7.66
CA ALA A 108 -8.04 -0.10 -8.08
C ALA A 108 -8.48 -0.28 -9.53
N ASP A 109 -9.59 0.32 -9.92
CA ASP A 109 -10.12 0.22 -11.28
C ASP A 109 -9.18 0.83 -12.31
N LEU A 110 -8.56 1.96 -11.98
CA LEU A 110 -7.65 2.67 -12.88
C LEU A 110 -6.28 2.01 -13.00
N THR A 111 -5.84 1.28 -11.98
CA THR A 111 -4.51 0.68 -11.95
C THR A 111 -4.50 -0.82 -12.29
N ALA A 112 -5.65 -1.47 -12.34
CA ALA A 112 -5.74 -2.90 -12.65
C ALA A 112 -5.04 -3.29 -13.96
N PRO A 113 -5.17 -2.52 -15.07
CA PRO A 113 -4.48 -2.86 -16.31
C PRO A 113 -2.96 -2.90 -16.20
N GLY A 114 -2.38 -2.21 -15.20
CA GLY A 114 -0.94 -2.18 -14.97
C GLY A 114 -0.39 -3.41 -14.26
N GLY A 115 -1.26 -4.32 -13.81
CA GLY A 115 -0.83 -5.57 -13.17
C GLY A 115 -0.84 -5.57 -11.65
N VAL A 116 -1.29 -4.49 -11.02
CA VAL A 116 -1.47 -4.46 -9.56
C VAL A 116 -2.78 -5.14 -9.20
N GLU A 117 -2.73 -6.09 -8.27
CA GLU A 117 -3.92 -6.73 -7.73
C GLU A 117 -4.27 -6.05 -6.41
N MET A 118 -5.40 -5.34 -6.37
CA MET A 118 -5.82 -4.57 -5.19
C MET A 118 -7.14 -5.09 -4.66
N GLY A 119 -7.17 -5.43 -3.37
CA GLY A 119 -8.38 -5.83 -2.66
C GLY A 119 -8.74 -4.82 -1.58
N ILE A 120 -10.04 -4.61 -1.36
CA ILE A 120 -10.54 -3.62 -0.40
C ILE A 120 -11.37 -4.33 0.65
N PHE A 121 -11.09 -4.04 1.93
CA PHE A 121 -11.70 -4.75 3.05
C PHE A 121 -12.11 -3.76 4.14
N MET A 122 -13.07 -4.16 4.97
CA MET A 122 -13.51 -3.37 6.11
C MET A 122 -12.95 -3.90 7.43
N ASP A 123 -12.28 -5.06 7.40
CA ASP A 123 -11.64 -5.65 8.57
C ASP A 123 -10.27 -6.22 8.23
N MET A 124 -9.41 -6.30 9.24
CA MET A 124 -8.03 -6.73 9.06
C MET A 124 -7.92 -8.22 8.74
N GLU A 125 -8.74 -9.05 9.37
CA GLU A 125 -8.70 -10.50 9.20
C GLU A 125 -8.97 -10.90 7.75
N SER A 126 -10.01 -10.33 7.15
CA SER A 126 -10.35 -10.60 5.74
C SER A 126 -9.23 -10.16 4.81
N ALA A 127 -8.61 -9.00 5.10
CA ALA A 127 -7.51 -8.47 4.29
C ALA A 127 -6.30 -9.40 4.34
N GLU A 128 -5.92 -9.84 5.53
CA GLU A 128 -4.77 -10.72 5.69
C GLU A 128 -5.00 -12.10 5.07
N THR A 129 -6.19 -12.67 5.23
CA THR A 129 -6.53 -13.95 4.62
C THR A 129 -6.42 -13.87 3.10
N TRP A 130 -6.97 -12.81 2.51
CA TRP A 130 -6.89 -12.61 1.06
C TRP A 130 -5.44 -12.40 0.61
N LEU A 131 -4.67 -11.64 1.38
CA LEU A 131 -3.29 -11.30 1.03
C LEU A 131 -2.37 -12.52 1.11
N ASP A 132 -2.67 -13.47 2.00
CA ASP A 132 -1.85 -14.66 2.20
C ASP A 132 -1.99 -15.71 1.09
N ARG A 133 -2.95 -15.55 0.16
CA ARG A 133 -3.08 -16.47 -0.97
C ARG A 133 -1.78 -16.48 -1.79
N PRO A 134 -1.44 -17.58 -2.45
CA PRO A 134 -0.25 -17.63 -3.30
C PRO A 134 -0.27 -16.52 -4.35
N LEU A 135 0.89 -15.90 -4.57
CA LEU A 135 1.05 -14.89 -5.61
C LEU A 135 1.14 -15.56 -6.97
N THR A 136 0.54 -14.92 -7.97
CA THR A 136 0.55 -15.41 -9.35
C THR A 136 1.33 -14.43 -10.21
N ILE A 137 2.32 -14.95 -10.93
CA ILE A 137 3.10 -14.13 -11.87
C ILE A 137 2.30 -13.98 -13.15
N LEU A 138 2.11 -12.73 -13.56
CA LEU A 138 1.47 -12.42 -14.83
C LEU A 138 2.51 -12.50 -15.95
N THR A 139 2.27 -13.39 -16.87
CA THR A 139 3.15 -13.59 -18.02
C THR A 139 2.52 -13.04 -19.29
#